data_c45ba62559c3c50195115f861bc29c18
#
_entry.id   c45ba62559c3c50195115f861bc29c18
#
_cell.length_a   1.000
_cell.length_b   1.000
_cell.length_c   1.000
_cell.angle_alpha   90.00
_cell.angle_beta   90.00
_cell.angle_gamma   90.00
#
_symmetry.space_group_name_H-M   'P 1'
#
loop_
_entity.id
_entity.type
_entity.pdbx_description
1 polymer ?
#
loop_
_entity_poly.entity_id
_entity_poly.type
_entity_poly.pdbx_seq_one_letter_code
_entity_poly.pdbx_strand_id
1 'polypeptide(L)'
;MKPIQLVLSAFGPYAKRTVIDFSALGEEGLYLIAGDTGAGKTTIFDAISFALYGEASGGKERRASKSFHSDYVSDYVETYVELTFRHRGETWWIRRNLAYMRPSKRKKDGKESTTQQKADAQMRNEDTGEEILRMEDVNQRVLDLLGLTQDQFKQTVMIAQGDFLKILT
;
A
#
# COMPACT_ATOMS: atom_id res chain seq x y z
N MET A 1 13.11 1.41 9.37
CA MET A 1 11.82 0.70 9.31
C MET A 1 12.06 -0.74 8.85
N LYS A 2 11.49 -1.74 9.53
CA LYS A 2 11.56 -3.17 9.14
C LYS A 2 10.13 -3.66 8.90
N PRO A 3 9.74 -4.05 7.67
CA PRO A 3 8.42 -4.62 7.43
C PRO A 3 8.30 -5.97 8.13
N ILE A 4 7.12 -6.27 8.66
CA ILE A 4 6.79 -7.53 9.33
C ILE A 4 5.81 -8.30 8.47
N GLN A 5 4.71 -7.65 8.07
CA GLN A 5 3.66 -8.29 7.27
C GLN A 5 3.05 -7.27 6.31
N LEU A 6 2.76 -7.70 5.08
CA LEU A 6 2.02 -6.94 4.08
C LEU A 6 0.80 -7.75 3.67
N VAL A 7 -0.37 -7.14 3.71
CA VAL A 7 -1.62 -7.73 3.22
C VAL A 7 -2.10 -6.91 2.03
N LEU A 8 -2.44 -7.60 0.96
CA LEU A 8 -2.96 -7.04 -0.28
C LEU A 8 -4.34 -7.64 -0.54
N SER A 9 -5.32 -6.83 -0.91
CA SER A 9 -6.65 -7.28 -1.33
C SER A 9 -7.05 -6.54 -2.60
N ALA A 10 -7.38 -7.27 -3.65
CA ALA A 10 -7.77 -6.73 -4.95
C ALA A 10 -6.83 -5.61 -5.45
N PHE A 11 -5.52 -5.77 -5.24
CA PHE A 11 -4.50 -4.75 -5.52
C PHE A 11 -3.57 -5.20 -6.66
N GLY A 12 -3.67 -4.56 -7.82
CA GLY A 12 -2.93 -4.91 -9.03
C GLY A 12 -3.14 -6.38 -9.43
N PRO A 13 -2.08 -7.19 -9.60
CA PRO A 13 -2.22 -8.61 -9.96
C PRO A 13 -2.73 -9.48 -8.80
N TYR A 14 -2.78 -8.96 -7.58
CA TYR A 14 -3.23 -9.69 -6.40
C TYR A 14 -4.76 -9.60 -6.26
N ALA A 15 -5.47 -10.48 -6.98
CA ALA A 15 -6.94 -10.52 -7.00
C ALA A 15 -7.56 -10.88 -5.64
N LYS A 16 -6.95 -11.84 -4.94
CA LYS A 16 -7.44 -12.31 -3.63
C LYS A 16 -6.65 -11.65 -2.50
N ARG A 17 -7.20 -11.74 -1.29
CA ARG A 17 -6.45 -11.36 -0.09
C ARG A 17 -5.18 -12.21 -0.02
N THR A 18 -4.03 -11.56 -0.16
CA THR A 18 -2.70 -12.16 -0.14
C THR A 18 -1.92 -11.61 1.05
N VAL A 19 -1.31 -12.48 1.81
CA VAL A 19 -0.48 -12.13 2.97
C VAL A 19 0.96 -12.47 2.64
N ILE A 20 1.85 -11.50 2.80
CA ILE A 20 3.29 -11.66 2.69
C ILE A 20 3.87 -11.45 4.09
N ASP A 21 4.36 -12.52 4.67
CA ASP A 21 5.00 -12.52 5.99
C ASP A 21 6.51 -12.40 5.83
N PHE A 22 7.03 -11.20 6.09
CA PHE A 22 8.47 -10.93 6.04
C PHE A 22 9.22 -11.51 7.24
N SER A 23 8.54 -11.81 8.34
CA SER A 23 9.18 -12.42 9.52
C SER A 23 9.64 -13.86 9.23
N ALA A 24 8.96 -14.55 8.33
CA ALA A 24 9.33 -15.89 7.86
C ALA A 24 10.60 -15.92 7.00
N LEU A 25 11.09 -14.77 6.52
CA LEU A 25 12.27 -14.67 5.65
C LEU A 25 13.59 -14.52 6.41
N GLY A 26 13.57 -14.59 7.74
CA GLY A 26 14.75 -14.50 8.59
C GLY A 26 14.96 -13.10 9.19
N GLU A 27 15.96 -12.99 10.08
CA GLU A 27 16.21 -11.77 10.85
C GLU A 27 17.20 -10.79 10.19
N GLU A 28 17.97 -11.24 9.21
CA GLU A 28 19.06 -10.48 8.57
C GLU A 28 18.58 -9.27 7.77
N GLY A 29 17.27 -9.19 7.44
CA GLY A 29 16.66 -8.03 6.77
C GLY A 29 17.01 -7.87 5.29
N LEU A 30 17.71 -8.84 4.70
CA LEU A 30 18.00 -8.91 3.26
C LEU A 30 17.15 -10.00 2.61
N TYR A 31 16.30 -9.62 1.65
CA TYR A 31 15.38 -10.55 0.98
C TYR A 31 15.54 -10.46 -0.54
N LEU A 32 15.50 -11.60 -1.20
CA LEU A 32 15.41 -11.68 -2.65
C LEU A 32 13.99 -12.04 -3.07
N ILE A 33 13.34 -11.16 -3.83
CA ILE A 33 12.03 -11.41 -4.44
C ILE A 33 12.26 -11.80 -5.91
N ALA A 34 12.20 -13.09 -6.19
CA ALA A 34 12.37 -13.64 -7.53
C ALA A 34 11.02 -14.09 -8.13
N GLY A 35 10.95 -14.16 -9.45
CA GLY A 35 9.77 -14.60 -10.21
C GLY A 35 9.75 -14.01 -11.61
N ASP A 36 8.84 -14.48 -12.45
CA ASP A 36 8.70 -14.07 -13.84
C ASP A 36 8.30 -12.59 -14.00
N THR A 37 8.54 -12.04 -15.19
CA THR A 37 8.05 -10.69 -15.54
C THR A 37 6.52 -10.67 -15.46
N GLY A 38 5.95 -9.67 -14.80
CA GLY A 38 4.50 -9.60 -14.58
C GLY A 38 3.99 -10.30 -13.32
N ALA A 39 4.80 -11.07 -12.61
CA ALA A 39 4.40 -11.80 -11.39
C ALA A 39 4.04 -10.89 -10.17
N GLY A 40 4.08 -9.57 -10.33
CA GLY A 40 3.67 -8.63 -9.26
C GLY A 40 4.78 -8.23 -8.30
N LYS A 41 6.05 -8.52 -8.58
CA LYS A 41 7.18 -8.15 -7.71
C LYS A 41 7.23 -6.65 -7.39
N THR A 42 7.12 -5.81 -8.41
CA THR A 42 7.10 -4.36 -8.24
C THR A 42 5.87 -3.89 -7.48
N THR A 43 4.74 -4.58 -7.62
CA THR A 43 3.50 -4.27 -6.90
C THR A 43 3.64 -4.41 -5.38
N ILE A 44 4.53 -5.26 -4.89
CA ILE A 44 4.85 -5.36 -3.45
C ILE A 44 5.43 -4.03 -2.94
N PHE A 45 6.36 -3.44 -3.69
CA PHE A 45 6.94 -2.14 -3.35
C PHE A 45 5.93 -0.99 -3.50
N ASP A 46 5.10 -1.04 -4.56
CA ASP A 46 4.00 -0.09 -4.75
C ASP A 46 3.02 -0.14 -3.57
N ALA A 47 2.72 -1.34 -3.07
CA ALA A 47 1.83 -1.53 -1.94
C ALA A 47 2.42 -0.98 -0.62
N ILE A 48 3.71 -1.19 -0.36
CA ILE A 48 4.38 -0.61 0.81
C ILE A 48 4.35 0.92 0.73
N SER A 49 4.70 1.50 -0.43
CA SER A 49 4.64 2.95 -0.64
C SER A 49 3.22 3.49 -0.49
N PHE A 50 2.23 2.79 -1.04
CA PHE A 50 0.83 3.15 -0.92
C PHE A 50 0.34 3.07 0.54
N ALA A 51 0.69 2.03 1.28
CA ALA A 51 0.33 1.91 2.70
C ALA A 51 0.86 3.10 3.52
N LEU A 52 2.11 3.50 3.29
CA LEU A 52 2.73 4.60 4.03
C LEU A 52 2.24 5.98 3.59
N TYR A 53 2.18 6.24 2.28
CA TYR A 53 1.98 7.59 1.75
C TYR A 53 0.68 7.79 0.96
N GLY A 54 -0.07 6.73 0.68
CA GLY A 54 -1.29 6.79 -0.15
C GLY A 54 -1.03 6.89 -1.65
N GLU A 55 0.23 6.78 -2.09
CA GLU A 55 0.63 6.86 -3.49
C GLU A 55 1.61 5.72 -3.84
N ALA A 56 1.63 5.31 -5.11
CA ALA A 56 2.54 4.27 -5.59
C ALA A 56 4.01 4.70 -5.62
N SER A 57 4.90 3.70 -5.67
CA SER A 57 6.34 3.93 -5.77
C SER A 57 6.77 4.62 -7.07
N GLY A 58 6.03 4.43 -8.16
CA GLY A 58 6.35 4.95 -9.49
C GLY A 58 6.04 6.44 -9.77
N GLY A 59 5.58 7.22 -8.77
CA GLY A 59 5.22 8.64 -8.92
C GLY A 59 3.87 8.87 -9.64
N LYS A 60 3.45 10.15 -9.69
CA LYS A 60 2.14 10.56 -10.24
C LYS A 60 1.94 10.21 -11.72
N GLU A 61 3.02 10.09 -12.48
CA GLU A 61 2.96 9.87 -13.93
C GLU A 61 2.81 8.40 -14.34
N ARG A 62 3.22 7.44 -13.50
CA ARG A 62 3.24 6.03 -13.90
C ARG A 62 1.98 5.24 -13.59
N ARG A 63 1.25 5.54 -12.52
CA ARG A 63 -0.06 4.91 -12.23
C ARG A 63 -0.88 5.82 -11.33
N ALA A 64 -1.99 6.33 -11.85
CA ALA A 64 -3.01 6.94 -11.00
C ALA A 64 -3.48 5.92 -9.95
N SER A 65 -3.74 6.35 -8.72
CA SER A 65 -4.20 5.46 -7.63
C SER A 65 -5.38 4.56 -8.01
N LYS A 66 -6.24 5.04 -8.94
CA LYS A 66 -7.36 4.28 -9.51
C LYS A 66 -6.95 3.03 -10.28
N SER A 67 -5.71 2.93 -10.77
CA SER A 67 -5.21 1.78 -11.54
C SER A 67 -4.72 0.62 -10.67
N PHE A 68 -4.81 0.73 -9.34
CA PHE A 68 -4.44 -0.37 -8.44
C PHE A 68 -5.58 -1.30 -8.09
N HIS A 69 -6.83 -0.92 -8.38
CA HIS A 69 -7.90 -1.91 -8.29
C HIS A 69 -7.64 -3.03 -9.30
N SER A 70 -7.72 -4.27 -8.84
CA SER A 70 -7.39 -5.42 -9.68
C SER A 70 -8.42 -5.63 -10.77
N ASP A 71 -7.98 -5.73 -12.02
CA ASP A 71 -8.85 -6.07 -13.17
C ASP A 71 -9.34 -7.53 -13.13
N TYR A 72 -8.83 -8.35 -12.20
CA TYR A 72 -9.18 -9.77 -12.06
C TYR A 72 -10.28 -10.03 -11.04
N VAL A 73 -10.89 -8.97 -10.47
CA VAL A 73 -11.96 -9.08 -9.49
C VAL A 73 -13.16 -8.22 -9.87
N SER A 74 -14.30 -8.55 -9.26
CA SER A 74 -15.49 -7.70 -9.37
C SER A 74 -15.29 -6.39 -8.59
N ASP A 75 -15.86 -5.29 -9.09
CA ASP A 75 -15.86 -3.96 -8.46
C ASP A 75 -16.49 -3.94 -7.04
N TYR A 76 -17.12 -5.04 -6.61
CA TYR A 76 -17.60 -5.21 -5.24
C TYR A 76 -16.51 -5.59 -4.23
N VAL A 77 -15.37 -6.08 -4.71
CA VAL A 77 -14.27 -6.50 -3.84
C VAL A 77 -13.50 -5.27 -3.37
N GLU A 78 -13.36 -5.13 -2.08
CA GLU A 78 -12.66 -3.99 -1.48
C GLU A 78 -11.15 -4.04 -1.77
N THR A 79 -10.62 -2.94 -2.30
CA THR A 79 -9.19 -2.78 -2.52
C THR A 79 -8.57 -2.09 -1.33
N TYR A 80 -7.65 -2.78 -0.66
CA TYR A 80 -6.89 -2.22 0.44
C TYR A 80 -5.49 -2.84 0.54
N VAL A 81 -4.63 -2.14 1.24
CA VAL A 81 -3.32 -2.60 1.67
C VAL A 81 -3.20 -2.42 3.17
N GLU A 82 -2.67 -3.44 3.85
CA GLU A 82 -2.25 -3.35 5.25
C GLU A 82 -0.76 -3.61 5.35
N LEU A 83 -0.07 -2.82 6.15
CA LEU A 83 1.35 -2.98 6.42
C LEU A 83 1.57 -2.97 7.93
N THR A 84 2.17 -4.04 8.44
CA THR A 84 2.72 -4.07 9.79
C THR A 84 4.23 -3.93 9.70
N PHE A 85 4.79 -3.00 10.46
CA PHE A 85 6.22 -2.73 10.46
C PHE A 85 6.74 -2.33 11.84
N ARG A 86 8.02 -2.58 12.08
CA ARG A 86 8.73 -2.11 13.28
C ARG A 86 9.57 -0.89 12.95
N HIS A 87 9.49 0.12 13.81
CA HIS A 87 10.32 1.32 13.72
C HIS A 87 10.67 1.84 15.11
N ARG A 88 11.97 2.05 15.38
CA ARG A 88 12.50 2.53 16.67
C ARG A 88 12.02 1.75 17.89
N GLY A 89 11.88 0.43 17.75
CA GLY A 89 11.44 -0.45 18.83
C GLY A 89 9.94 -0.68 18.92
N GLU A 90 9.13 0.15 18.30
CA GLU A 90 7.67 0.06 18.28
C GLU A 90 7.15 -0.64 17.04
N THR A 91 6.02 -1.34 17.18
CA THR A 91 5.30 -2.01 16.10
C THR A 91 4.07 -1.21 15.71
N TRP A 92 3.97 -0.92 14.43
CA TRP A 92 2.90 -0.13 13.84
C TRP A 92 2.15 -0.93 12.80
N TRP A 93 0.83 -0.82 12.79
CA TRP A 93 -0.03 -1.31 11.75
C TRP A 93 -0.71 -0.13 11.05
N ILE A 94 -0.77 -0.16 9.73
CA ILE A 94 -1.43 0.83 8.89
C ILE A 94 -2.26 0.12 7.84
N ARG A 95 -3.49 0.61 7.58
CA ARG A 95 -4.35 0.18 6.49
C ARG A 95 -4.76 1.38 5.67
N ARG A 96 -4.74 1.22 4.35
CA ARG A 96 -5.30 2.19 3.39
C ARG A 96 -6.20 1.50 2.40
N ASN A 97 -7.33 2.13 2.14
CA ASN A 97 -8.28 1.75 1.12
C ASN A 97 -8.15 2.68 -0.09
N LEU A 98 -8.34 2.12 -1.27
CA LEU A 98 -8.34 2.87 -2.52
C LEU A 98 -9.68 3.59 -2.73
N ALA A 99 -9.62 4.75 -3.43
CA ALA A 99 -10.83 5.37 -3.99
C ALA A 99 -11.09 4.77 -5.37
N TYR A 100 -12.26 4.14 -5.56
CA TYR A 100 -12.70 3.61 -6.85
C TYR A 100 -14.22 3.65 -6.97
N MET A 101 -14.74 3.51 -8.20
CA MET A 101 -16.18 3.41 -8.44
C MET A 101 -16.61 1.96 -8.26
N ARG A 102 -17.61 1.73 -7.42
CA ARG A 102 -18.21 0.41 -7.23
C ARG A 102 -19.71 0.44 -7.52
N PRO A 103 -20.31 -0.68 -7.86
CA PRO A 103 -21.77 -0.77 -7.96
C PRO A 103 -22.43 -0.40 -6.63
N SER A 104 -23.53 0.35 -6.72
CA SER A 104 -24.31 0.73 -5.56
C SER A 104 -25.15 -0.45 -5.08
N LYS A 105 -25.22 -0.62 -3.76
CA LYS A 105 -26.15 -1.60 -3.15
C LYS A 105 -27.63 -1.23 -3.35
N ARG A 106 -27.91 0.06 -3.66
CA ARG A 106 -29.28 0.56 -3.92
C ARG A 106 -29.43 0.80 -5.42
N LYS A 107 -30.44 0.19 -6.03
CA LYS A 107 -30.85 0.51 -7.40
C LYS A 107 -31.51 1.89 -7.40
N LYS A 108 -31.15 2.74 -8.35
CA LYS A 108 -31.83 4.01 -8.58
C LYS A 108 -32.75 3.83 -9.79
N ASP A 109 -34.06 4.04 -9.59
CA ASP A 109 -35.11 3.86 -10.62
C ASP A 109 -35.05 2.48 -11.33
N GLY A 110 -34.78 1.40 -10.56
CA GLY A 110 -34.67 0.05 -11.09
C GLY A 110 -33.40 -0.24 -11.91
N LYS A 111 -32.52 0.75 -12.11
CA LYS A 111 -31.27 0.61 -12.86
C LYS A 111 -30.08 0.45 -11.92
N GLU A 112 -29.08 -0.27 -12.36
CA GLU A 112 -27.81 -0.35 -11.67
C GLU A 112 -27.16 1.04 -11.62
N SER A 113 -26.73 1.44 -10.46
CA SER A 113 -26.04 2.71 -10.24
C SER A 113 -24.66 2.45 -9.62
N THR A 114 -23.71 3.33 -9.87
CA THR A 114 -22.40 3.28 -9.25
C THR A 114 -22.30 4.27 -8.10
N THR A 115 -21.50 3.96 -7.12
CA THR A 115 -21.16 4.86 -6.01
C THR A 115 -19.64 4.88 -5.82
N GLN A 116 -19.13 6.02 -5.41
CA GLN A 116 -17.70 6.16 -5.12
C GLN A 116 -17.38 5.55 -3.75
N GLN A 117 -16.51 4.54 -3.73
CA GLN A 117 -15.78 4.17 -2.52
C GLN A 117 -14.74 5.26 -2.27
N LYS A 118 -14.79 5.92 -1.12
CA LYS A 118 -13.80 6.93 -0.77
C LYS A 118 -12.51 6.25 -0.31
N ALA A 119 -11.38 6.93 -0.56
CA ALA A 119 -10.12 6.55 0.08
C ALA A 119 -10.24 6.75 1.58
N ASP A 120 -9.60 5.87 2.33
CA ASP A 120 -9.54 5.93 3.79
C ASP A 120 -8.19 5.43 4.28
N ALA A 121 -7.78 5.87 5.47
CA ALA A 121 -6.57 5.42 6.12
C ALA A 121 -6.79 5.34 7.63
N GLN A 122 -6.22 4.31 8.23
CA GLN A 122 -6.16 4.13 9.68
C GLN A 122 -4.81 3.55 10.07
N MET A 123 -4.34 3.90 11.26
CA MET A 123 -3.05 3.47 11.77
C MET A 123 -3.17 3.18 13.27
N ARG A 124 -2.41 2.20 13.75
CA ARG A 124 -2.39 1.83 15.17
C ARG A 124 -0.97 1.49 15.59
N ASN A 125 -0.61 1.94 16.79
CA ASN A 125 0.55 1.45 17.50
C ASN A 125 0.15 0.18 18.26
N GLU A 126 0.72 -0.96 17.88
CA GLU A 126 0.36 -2.26 18.46
C GLU A 126 0.87 -2.42 19.90
N ASP A 127 1.89 -1.65 20.30
CA ASP A 127 2.49 -1.73 21.64
C ASP A 127 1.73 -0.85 22.65
N THR A 128 1.23 0.32 22.23
CA THR A 128 0.53 1.28 23.10
C THR A 128 -0.98 1.25 22.96
N GLY A 129 -1.51 0.73 21.85
CA GLY A 129 -2.93 0.77 21.52
C GLY A 129 -3.41 2.13 20.99
N GLU A 130 -2.51 3.09 20.72
CA GLU A 130 -2.86 4.38 20.10
C GLU A 130 -3.46 4.14 18.71
N GLU A 131 -4.66 4.69 18.46
CA GLU A 131 -5.35 4.60 17.18
C GLU A 131 -5.46 5.97 16.50
N ILE A 132 -5.23 6.02 15.19
CA ILE A 132 -5.31 7.20 14.34
C ILE A 132 -6.23 6.85 13.17
N LEU A 133 -7.38 7.52 13.06
CA LEU A 133 -8.47 7.15 12.15
C LEU A 133 -8.70 8.14 11.00
N ARG A 134 -8.05 9.33 11.02
CA ARG A 134 -8.21 10.34 9.98
C ARG A 134 -7.03 10.29 9.02
N MET A 135 -7.30 10.30 7.73
CA MET A 135 -6.27 10.17 6.69
C MET A 135 -5.17 11.23 6.79
N GLU A 136 -5.54 12.49 7.11
CA GLU A 136 -4.56 13.56 7.30
C GLU A 136 -3.64 13.30 8.49
N ASP A 137 -4.21 12.84 9.60
CA ASP A 137 -3.47 12.54 10.83
C ASP A 137 -2.55 11.32 10.62
N VAL A 138 -3.02 10.30 9.87
CA VAL A 138 -2.20 9.15 9.46
C VAL A 138 -1.03 9.61 8.59
N ASN A 139 -1.28 10.48 7.60
CA ASN A 139 -0.22 11.01 6.73
C ASN A 139 0.84 11.75 7.55
N GLN A 140 0.40 12.63 8.46
CA GLN A 140 1.31 13.39 9.32
C GLN A 140 2.10 12.45 10.24
N ARG A 141 1.43 11.45 10.84
CA ARG A 141 2.10 10.47 11.71
C ARG A 141 3.17 9.66 10.98
N VAL A 142 2.92 9.24 9.74
CA VAL A 142 3.92 8.55 8.92
C VAL A 142 5.14 9.43 8.68
N LEU A 143 4.93 10.72 8.35
CA LEU A 143 6.03 11.68 8.17
C LEU A 143 6.84 11.86 9.46
N ASP A 144 6.18 12.01 10.61
CA ASP A 144 6.82 12.21 11.90
C ASP A 144 7.63 10.97 12.32
N LEU A 145 7.09 9.77 12.08
CA LEU A 145 7.75 8.51 12.41
C LEU A 145 8.98 8.27 11.54
N LEU A 146 8.82 8.37 10.23
CA LEU A 146 9.87 7.99 9.29
C LEU A 146 10.87 9.12 9.05
N GLY A 147 10.45 10.37 9.22
CA GLY A 147 11.26 11.55 8.92
C GLY A 147 11.57 11.71 7.42
N LEU A 148 10.82 11.05 6.54
CA LEU A 148 11.04 11.01 5.10
C LEU A 148 9.74 11.33 4.37
N THR A 149 9.82 12.20 3.37
CA THR A 149 8.74 12.34 2.39
C THR A 149 8.68 11.09 1.49
N GLN A 150 7.60 10.94 0.75
CA GLN A 150 7.47 9.81 -0.18
C GLN A 150 8.63 9.76 -1.19
N ASP A 151 9.02 10.90 -1.77
CA ASP A 151 10.10 10.96 -2.76
C ASP A 151 11.44 10.59 -2.14
N GLN A 152 11.72 11.06 -0.92
CA GLN A 152 12.92 10.67 -0.17
C GLN A 152 12.91 9.18 0.16
N PHE A 153 11.76 8.64 0.59
CA PHE A 153 11.61 7.21 0.84
C PHE A 153 11.90 6.36 -0.40
N LYS A 154 11.37 6.76 -1.57
CA LYS A 154 11.64 6.09 -2.84
C LYS A 154 13.12 6.13 -3.21
N GLN A 155 13.78 7.26 -3.02
CA GLN A 155 15.19 7.43 -3.39
C GLN A 155 16.16 6.70 -2.45
N THR A 156 15.82 6.57 -1.17
CA THR A 156 16.72 6.03 -0.14
C THR A 156 16.41 4.59 0.25
N VAL A 157 15.14 4.20 0.23
CA VAL A 157 14.67 2.90 0.74
C VAL A 157 14.26 1.97 -0.41
N MET A 158 13.81 2.54 -1.53
CA MET A 158 13.28 1.79 -2.67
C MET A 158 13.88 2.29 -3.97
N ILE A 159 14.86 1.58 -4.51
CA ILE A 159 15.38 1.85 -5.85
C ILE A 159 14.50 1.09 -6.83
N ALA A 160 13.54 1.78 -7.44
CA ALA A 160 12.67 1.18 -8.45
C ALA A 160 13.45 0.84 -9.73
N GLN A 161 13.00 -0.18 -10.45
CA GLN A 161 13.60 -0.57 -11.73
C GLN A 161 13.59 0.63 -12.71
N GLY A 162 14.77 1.05 -13.17
CA GLY A 162 14.97 2.21 -14.07
C GLY A 162 15.35 3.50 -13.36
N ASP A 163 15.21 3.63 -12.04
CA ASP A 163 15.66 4.84 -11.31
C ASP A 163 17.12 4.74 -10.83
N PHE A 164 17.72 3.55 -10.91
CA PHE A 164 19.13 3.32 -10.53
C PHE A 164 20.11 4.22 -11.33
N LEU A 165 19.82 4.44 -12.61
CA LEU A 165 20.63 5.33 -13.46
C LEU A 165 20.57 6.80 -13.04
N LYS A 166 19.46 7.25 -12.42
CA LYS A 166 19.31 8.64 -11.95
C LYS A 166 20.09 8.93 -10.65
N ILE A 167 20.53 7.89 -9.94
CA ILE A 167 21.34 8.01 -8.72
C ILE A 167 22.82 8.14 -9.07
N LEU A 168 23.22 7.70 -10.27
CA LEU A 168 24.63 7.70 -10.74
C LEU A 168 24.98 8.91 -11.60
N THR A 169 24.00 9.76 -11.94
CA THR A 169 24.17 11.01 -12.69
C THR A 169 23.84 12.21 -11.83
#